data_1b874b86c3a11fcd64ecf59c81ced4ac
#
_entry.id   1b874b86c3a11fcd64ecf59c81ced4ac
#
_cell.length_a   1.000
_cell.length_b   1.000
_cell.length_c   1.000
_cell.angle_alpha   90.00
_cell.angle_beta   90.00
_cell.angle_gamma   90.00
#
_symmetry.space_group_name_H-M   'P 1'
#
loop_
_entity.id
_entity.type
_entity.pdbx_description
1 polymer ?
#
loop_
_entity_poly.entity_id
_entity_poly.type
_entity_poly.pdbx_seq_one_letter_code
_entity_poly.pdbx_strand_id
1 'polypeptide(L)'
;MFKLRGSFLLSLLLLTACTEETISKEPIQEEKDDNIVVTNDGKITFEIKNKVGVPQEKVEAIKDEIVTAYDHIKDSIHTSYTPSEHISVWLKEDGQSWGLASKIELAGVKEDLYQLVHEMTHSLLGYGNNFDTDNGYFTQEGFASYMEYQYGKNKLYFDKYMKQYMESDKLIPISRLIDPNQDDVYFRPKLSNVKENQVLMEVSYTHAASFVIYLIDTYGLEKFEQIYDKKELAKKLEEVYGKNSSELEKDWLAFIQNQQGFTYEEKLKWGFYDMNTILLQIDPTYFAKD
;
A
#
# COMPACT_ATOMS: atom_id res chain seq x y z
N MET A 1 -19.25 40.93 44.30
CA MET A 1 -20.60 40.90 44.94
C MET A 1 -21.07 39.45 44.87
N PHE A 2 -20.94 38.69 45.96
CA PHE A 2 -21.98 38.34 46.95
C PHE A 2 -23.15 37.60 46.30
N LYS A 3 -23.58 36.43 46.69
CA LYS A 3 -23.67 35.58 47.94
C LYS A 3 -24.06 34.18 47.49
N LEU A 4 -23.51 33.09 47.92
CA LEU A 4 -23.66 32.31 49.19
C LEU A 4 -25.07 31.82 49.56
N ARG A 5 -25.12 30.47 49.81
CA ARG A 5 -26.00 29.67 50.70
C ARG A 5 -27.22 29.02 50.01
N GLY A 6 -27.61 27.81 50.33
CA GLY A 6 -27.30 26.97 51.44
C GLY A 6 -27.74 25.51 51.26
N SER A 7 -27.18 24.71 52.09
CA SER A 7 -27.51 23.33 52.42
C SER A 7 -28.98 23.09 52.74
N PHE A 8 -29.50 21.93 52.33
CA PHE A 8 -30.47 21.22 53.17
C PHE A 8 -30.23 19.72 53.03
N LEU A 9 -29.75 19.11 54.11
CA LEU A 9 -29.82 17.67 54.39
C LEU A 9 -31.29 17.32 54.62
N LEU A 10 -31.77 16.28 53.99
CA LEU A 10 -32.88 15.51 54.54
C LEU A 10 -32.63 14.03 54.32
N SER A 11 -32.28 13.37 55.40
CA SER A 11 -32.25 11.93 55.55
C SER A 11 -33.68 11.40 55.50
N LEU A 12 -33.94 10.39 54.68
CA LEU A 12 -35.04 9.48 54.93
C LEU A 12 -34.63 8.06 54.57
N LEU A 13 -34.49 7.25 55.58
CA LEU A 13 -34.51 5.79 55.51
C LEU A 13 -35.83 5.35 54.89
N LEU A 14 -35.83 4.30 54.04
CA LEU A 14 -36.68 3.14 54.27
C LEU A 14 -36.62 2.10 53.15
N LEU A 15 -36.45 0.90 53.62
CA LEU A 15 -36.99 -0.37 53.11
C LEU A 15 -36.34 -1.02 51.89
N THR A 16 -35.50 -1.96 52.24
CA THR A 16 -35.15 -3.17 51.46
C THR A 16 -36.39 -3.88 50.98
N ALA A 17 -36.59 -3.89 49.67
CA ALA A 17 -37.31 -4.91 48.98
C ALA A 17 -36.32 -5.65 48.09
N CYS A 18 -35.95 -6.87 48.46
CA CYS A 18 -35.29 -7.80 47.58
C CYS A 18 -36.24 -8.12 46.44
N THR A 19 -36.03 -7.51 45.29
CA THR A 19 -36.48 -8.04 44.01
C THR A 19 -35.28 -8.77 43.43
N GLU A 20 -35.38 -10.08 43.33
CA GLU A 20 -34.51 -10.90 42.46
C GLU A 20 -34.66 -10.35 41.05
N GLU A 21 -33.76 -9.49 40.63
CA GLU A 21 -33.54 -9.23 39.22
C GLU A 21 -33.01 -10.51 38.61
N THR A 22 -33.90 -11.23 37.97
CA THR A 22 -33.53 -12.21 36.96
C THR A 22 -32.73 -11.47 35.87
N ILE A 23 -31.41 -11.51 36.01
CA ILE A 23 -30.52 -11.13 34.92
C ILE A 23 -30.85 -12.08 33.76
N SER A 24 -31.70 -11.60 32.86
CA SER A 24 -31.82 -12.22 31.53
C SER A 24 -30.45 -12.05 30.92
N LYS A 25 -29.68 -13.13 30.89
CA LYS A 25 -28.53 -13.24 29.99
C LYS A 25 -29.14 -13.09 28.61
N GLU A 26 -29.04 -11.88 28.03
CA GLU A 26 -29.15 -11.77 26.57
C GLU A 26 -28.21 -12.82 26.00
N PRO A 27 -28.67 -13.63 25.06
CA PRO A 27 -27.78 -14.57 24.40
C PRO A 27 -26.66 -13.71 23.81
N ILE A 28 -25.42 -14.06 24.18
CA ILE A 28 -24.23 -13.60 23.44
C ILE A 28 -24.57 -14.01 22.02
N GLN A 29 -24.94 -13.06 21.17
CA GLN A 29 -24.97 -13.27 19.73
C GLN A 29 -23.55 -13.74 19.41
N GLU A 30 -23.40 -15.01 19.11
CA GLU A 30 -22.25 -15.50 18.38
C GLU A 30 -22.14 -14.55 17.19
N GLU A 31 -21.07 -13.74 17.16
CA GLU A 31 -20.71 -12.98 15.98
C GLU A 31 -20.67 -14.01 14.86
N LYS A 32 -21.69 -14.01 14.03
CA LYS A 32 -21.72 -14.84 12.86
C LYS A 32 -20.44 -14.62 12.07
N ASP A 33 -19.92 -15.67 11.47
CA ASP A 33 -18.82 -15.75 10.52
C ASP A 33 -18.93 -14.82 9.28
N ASP A 34 -19.74 -13.78 9.38
CA ASP A 34 -20.06 -12.84 8.29
C ASP A 34 -18.83 -12.03 7.82
N ASN A 35 -17.73 -12.03 8.56
CA ASN A 35 -16.50 -11.30 8.22
C ASN A 35 -15.34 -12.22 7.78
N ILE A 36 -15.61 -13.48 7.52
CA ILE A 36 -14.62 -14.44 7.04
C ILE A 36 -14.83 -14.69 5.54
N VAL A 37 -13.71 -14.77 4.81
CA VAL A 37 -13.67 -15.24 3.44
C VAL A 37 -12.56 -16.28 3.27
N VAL A 38 -12.89 -17.38 2.62
CA VAL A 38 -11.93 -18.44 2.30
C VAL A 38 -11.65 -18.42 0.81
N THR A 39 -10.39 -18.55 0.42
CA THR A 39 -9.98 -18.60 -0.99
C THR A 39 -10.62 -19.79 -1.71
N ASN A 40 -10.77 -19.69 -3.03
CA ASN A 40 -11.43 -20.73 -3.85
C ASN A 40 -10.77 -22.12 -3.74
N ASP A 41 -9.46 -22.16 -3.48
CA ASP A 41 -8.70 -23.40 -3.27
C ASP A 41 -8.65 -23.86 -1.80
N GLY A 42 -9.31 -23.13 -0.90
CA GLY A 42 -9.39 -23.44 0.53
C GLY A 42 -8.10 -23.26 1.33
N LYS A 43 -7.06 -22.64 0.75
CA LYS A 43 -5.74 -22.57 1.39
C LYS A 43 -5.59 -21.42 2.38
N ILE A 44 -6.24 -20.29 2.12
CA ILE A 44 -6.10 -19.10 2.96
C ILE A 44 -7.47 -18.62 3.42
N THR A 45 -7.54 -18.27 4.69
CA THR A 45 -8.70 -17.64 5.31
C THR A 45 -8.34 -16.19 5.64
N PHE A 46 -9.15 -15.26 5.15
CA PHE A 46 -9.08 -13.85 5.51
C PHE A 46 -10.19 -13.49 6.49
N GLU A 47 -9.84 -12.80 7.57
CA GLU A 47 -10.79 -12.32 8.57
C GLU A 47 -10.83 -10.80 8.57
N ILE A 48 -11.97 -10.20 8.19
CA ILE A 48 -12.12 -8.74 8.11
C ILE A 48 -12.44 -8.17 9.48
N LYS A 49 -11.62 -7.26 9.96
CA LYS A 49 -11.77 -6.50 11.22
C LYS A 49 -12.32 -5.10 10.93
N ASN A 50 -13.63 -4.98 10.89
CA ASN A 50 -14.33 -3.72 10.63
C ASN A 50 -14.57 -2.92 11.92
N LYS A 51 -13.52 -2.30 12.48
CA LYS A 51 -13.63 -1.45 13.68
C LYS A 51 -14.05 -0.01 13.38
N VAL A 52 -14.01 0.40 12.13
CA VAL A 52 -14.35 1.77 11.70
C VAL A 52 -15.80 1.92 11.25
N GLY A 53 -16.56 0.81 11.27
CA GLY A 53 -18.01 0.81 11.03
C GLY A 53 -18.37 1.12 9.58
N VAL A 54 -17.61 0.63 8.60
CA VAL A 54 -18.08 0.68 7.21
C VAL A 54 -19.32 -0.19 7.03
N PRO A 55 -20.26 0.21 6.13
CA PRO A 55 -21.48 -0.57 5.86
C PRO A 55 -21.15 -2.01 5.44
N GLN A 56 -22.02 -2.96 5.80
CA GLN A 56 -21.85 -4.37 5.48
C GLN A 56 -21.74 -4.62 3.97
N GLU A 57 -22.48 -3.88 3.15
CA GLU A 57 -22.39 -3.94 1.69
C GLU A 57 -20.95 -3.68 1.21
N LYS A 58 -20.24 -2.72 1.81
CA LYS A 58 -18.83 -2.44 1.50
C LYS A 58 -17.91 -3.57 1.98
N VAL A 59 -18.20 -4.17 3.13
CA VAL A 59 -17.46 -5.34 3.62
C VAL A 59 -17.59 -6.51 2.65
N GLU A 60 -18.79 -6.77 2.13
CA GLU A 60 -19.02 -7.82 1.12
C GLU A 60 -18.26 -7.51 -0.18
N ALA A 61 -18.26 -6.26 -0.63
CA ALA A 61 -17.48 -5.87 -1.81
C ALA A 61 -15.96 -6.09 -1.61
N ILE A 62 -15.43 -5.83 -0.40
CA ILE A 62 -14.04 -6.11 -0.06
C ILE A 62 -13.76 -7.62 -0.05
N LYS A 63 -14.69 -8.44 0.40
CA LYS A 63 -14.53 -9.91 0.35
C LYS A 63 -14.41 -10.42 -1.09
N ASP A 64 -15.28 -9.95 -1.97
CA ASP A 64 -15.26 -10.33 -3.39
C ASP A 64 -13.92 -9.89 -4.04
N GLU A 65 -13.44 -8.71 -3.67
CA GLU A 65 -12.16 -8.19 -4.13
C GLU A 65 -10.98 -9.05 -3.61
N ILE A 66 -11.00 -9.48 -2.34
CA ILE A 66 -9.99 -10.37 -1.76
C ILE A 66 -9.88 -11.67 -2.56
N VAL A 67 -11.01 -12.32 -2.88
CA VAL A 67 -11.00 -13.58 -3.64
C VAL A 67 -10.41 -13.38 -5.03
N THR A 68 -10.85 -12.32 -5.71
CA THR A 68 -10.37 -11.98 -7.06
C THR A 68 -8.88 -11.64 -7.05
N ALA A 69 -8.44 -10.80 -6.10
CA ALA A 69 -7.04 -10.42 -5.95
C ALA A 69 -6.15 -11.64 -5.65
N TYR A 70 -6.61 -12.52 -4.76
CA TYR A 70 -5.89 -13.76 -4.44
C TYR A 70 -5.62 -14.61 -5.69
N ASP A 71 -6.62 -14.86 -6.51
CA ASP A 71 -6.47 -15.67 -7.69
C ASP A 71 -5.48 -15.04 -8.69
N HIS A 72 -5.54 -13.73 -8.90
CA HIS A 72 -4.57 -13.03 -9.77
C HIS A 72 -3.13 -13.06 -9.22
N ILE A 73 -2.95 -12.85 -7.91
CA ILE A 73 -1.62 -12.83 -7.30
C ILE A 73 -1.01 -14.24 -7.32
N LYS A 74 -1.79 -15.25 -6.95
CA LYS A 74 -1.37 -16.66 -6.95
C LYS A 74 -0.89 -17.12 -8.32
N ASP A 75 -1.55 -16.67 -9.38
CA ASP A 75 -1.26 -17.06 -10.76
C ASP A 75 -0.23 -16.13 -11.44
N SER A 76 0.34 -15.14 -10.73
CA SER A 76 1.29 -14.18 -11.27
C SER A 76 2.73 -14.72 -11.32
N ILE A 77 3.48 -14.58 -10.25
CA ILE A 77 4.87 -15.04 -10.11
C ILE A 77 5.00 -16.05 -8.96
N HIS A 78 6.02 -16.90 -9.06
CA HIS A 78 6.30 -17.92 -8.06
C HIS A 78 7.47 -17.50 -7.18
N THR A 79 7.27 -17.52 -5.88
CA THR A 79 8.32 -17.28 -4.88
C THR A 79 8.51 -18.51 -4.00
N SER A 80 9.60 -18.57 -3.26
CA SER A 80 9.81 -19.63 -2.26
C SER A 80 9.04 -19.39 -0.96
N TYR A 81 8.32 -18.28 -0.87
CA TYR A 81 7.55 -17.92 0.31
C TYR A 81 6.26 -18.73 0.41
N THR A 82 5.92 -19.12 1.63
CA THR A 82 4.62 -19.74 1.92
C THR A 82 3.79 -18.75 2.73
N PRO A 83 2.70 -18.21 2.18
CA PRO A 83 1.87 -17.26 2.88
C PRO A 83 1.18 -17.89 4.11
N SER A 84 0.77 -17.04 5.05
CA SER A 84 0.00 -17.47 6.22
C SER A 84 -1.36 -18.05 5.80
N GLU A 85 -1.77 -19.16 6.40
CA GLU A 85 -3.11 -19.75 6.19
C GLU A 85 -4.23 -18.86 6.74
N HIS A 86 -3.91 -17.96 7.70
CA HIS A 86 -4.85 -17.01 8.29
C HIS A 86 -4.28 -15.60 8.23
N ILE A 87 -5.01 -14.70 7.57
CA ILE A 87 -4.65 -13.29 7.39
C ILE A 87 -5.80 -12.41 7.90
N SER A 88 -5.52 -11.53 8.87
CA SER A 88 -6.49 -10.55 9.33
C SER A 88 -6.43 -9.27 8.50
N VAL A 89 -7.58 -8.83 7.98
CA VAL A 89 -7.71 -7.59 7.20
C VAL A 89 -8.37 -6.51 8.05
N TRP A 90 -7.58 -5.54 8.47
CA TRP A 90 -8.01 -4.45 9.34
C TRP A 90 -8.42 -3.23 8.53
N LEU A 91 -9.69 -2.89 8.57
CA LEU A 91 -10.21 -1.68 7.94
C LEU A 91 -9.90 -0.47 8.81
N LYS A 92 -9.29 0.57 8.20
CA LYS A 92 -8.89 1.82 8.85
C LYS A 92 -9.51 3.01 8.12
N GLU A 93 -9.83 4.06 8.87
CA GLU A 93 -10.35 5.30 8.30
C GLU A 93 -9.23 6.06 7.58
N ASP A 94 -8.08 6.19 8.22
CA ASP A 94 -6.93 6.95 7.74
C ASP A 94 -5.59 6.25 8.05
N GLY A 95 -4.48 6.89 7.69
CA GLY A 95 -3.13 6.42 7.92
C GLY A 95 -2.53 5.73 6.69
N GLN A 96 -1.58 4.84 6.91
CA GLN A 96 -0.95 4.03 5.86
C GLN A 96 -1.55 2.63 5.84
N SER A 97 -1.65 2.07 4.63
CA SER A 97 -1.93 0.65 4.43
C SER A 97 -0.64 -0.16 4.61
N TRP A 98 -0.78 -1.44 4.98
CA TRP A 98 0.36 -2.34 5.18
C TRP A 98 -0.03 -3.77 4.85
N GLY A 99 0.79 -4.44 4.05
CA GLY A 99 0.71 -5.88 3.80
C GLY A 99 1.80 -6.63 4.58
N LEU A 100 1.40 -7.34 5.65
CA LEU A 100 2.28 -8.14 6.49
C LEU A 100 1.93 -9.63 6.37
N ALA A 101 2.77 -10.52 6.89
CA ALA A 101 2.61 -11.97 6.76
C ALA A 101 1.21 -12.51 7.12
N SER A 102 0.64 -12.05 8.24
CA SER A 102 -0.66 -12.51 8.76
C SER A 102 -1.64 -11.38 8.99
N LYS A 103 -1.32 -10.18 8.51
CA LYS A 103 -2.11 -8.98 8.74
C LYS A 103 -2.02 -8.03 7.56
N ILE A 104 -3.16 -7.57 7.10
CA ILE A 104 -3.28 -6.47 6.15
C ILE A 104 -4.00 -5.32 6.85
N GLU A 105 -3.48 -4.11 6.74
CA GLU A 105 -4.16 -2.88 7.14
C GLU A 105 -4.54 -2.09 5.91
N LEU A 106 -5.82 -1.72 5.78
CA LEU A 106 -6.34 -0.94 4.66
C LEU A 106 -6.81 0.42 5.16
N ALA A 107 -6.07 1.46 4.85
CA ALA A 107 -6.44 2.84 5.15
C ALA A 107 -7.27 3.46 4.03
N GLY A 108 -8.12 4.44 4.36
CA GLY A 108 -8.97 5.14 3.39
C GLY A 108 -10.17 4.33 2.90
N VAL A 109 -10.61 3.33 3.69
CA VAL A 109 -11.71 2.45 3.26
C VAL A 109 -13.05 3.17 3.13
N LYS A 110 -13.28 4.25 3.87
CA LYS A 110 -14.54 5.02 3.78
C LYS A 110 -14.66 5.74 2.44
N GLU A 111 -13.56 6.25 1.93
CA GLU A 111 -13.44 7.03 0.71
C GLU A 111 -13.09 6.20 -0.54
N ASP A 112 -13.00 4.87 -0.42
CA ASP A 112 -12.56 3.96 -1.49
C ASP A 112 -11.16 4.27 -2.05
N LEU A 113 -10.26 4.74 -1.19
CA LEU A 113 -8.88 5.11 -1.56
C LEU A 113 -7.84 4.02 -1.23
N TYR A 114 -8.27 2.88 -0.66
CA TYR A 114 -7.38 1.79 -0.30
C TYR A 114 -6.85 1.02 -1.53
N GLN A 115 -5.70 0.37 -1.34
CA GLN A 115 -5.00 -0.42 -2.36
C GLN A 115 -4.89 -1.88 -1.91
N LEU A 116 -6.00 -2.62 -1.99
CA LEU A 116 -6.08 -3.99 -1.48
C LEU A 116 -5.12 -4.94 -2.20
N VAL A 117 -5.08 -4.87 -3.53
CA VAL A 117 -4.26 -5.78 -4.34
C VAL A 117 -2.78 -5.57 -4.06
N HIS A 118 -2.34 -4.32 -3.86
CA HIS A 118 -0.98 -3.96 -3.47
C HIS A 118 -0.58 -4.63 -2.15
N GLU A 119 -1.38 -4.44 -1.11
CA GLU A 119 -1.08 -4.97 0.22
C GLU A 119 -1.19 -6.50 0.29
N MET A 120 -2.12 -7.09 -0.45
CA MET A 120 -2.21 -8.53 -0.60
C MET A 120 -1.00 -9.12 -1.32
N THR A 121 -0.46 -8.42 -2.32
CA THR A 121 0.74 -8.85 -3.03
C THR A 121 1.92 -9.02 -2.06
N HIS A 122 2.15 -8.06 -1.17
CA HIS A 122 3.16 -8.19 -0.12
C HIS A 122 2.91 -9.38 0.79
N SER A 123 1.68 -9.55 1.27
CA SER A 123 1.31 -10.62 2.20
C SER A 123 1.43 -12.02 1.59
N LEU A 124 1.20 -12.14 0.29
CA LEU A 124 1.16 -13.43 -0.41
C LEU A 124 2.49 -13.82 -1.07
N LEU A 125 3.35 -12.87 -1.42
CA LEU A 125 4.61 -13.13 -2.10
C LEU A 125 5.87 -13.03 -1.22
N GLY A 126 5.71 -12.63 0.05
CA GLY A 126 6.76 -12.76 1.07
C GLY A 126 7.36 -11.47 1.61
N TYR A 127 7.14 -10.34 0.96
CA TYR A 127 7.69 -9.07 1.41
C TYR A 127 7.20 -8.65 2.81
N GLY A 128 5.90 -8.77 3.07
CA GLY A 128 5.31 -8.39 4.35
C GLY A 128 5.71 -9.25 5.55
N ASN A 129 6.51 -10.30 5.33
CA ASN A 129 6.83 -11.27 6.37
C ASN A 129 7.80 -10.73 7.42
N ASN A 130 8.89 -10.11 7.01
CA ASN A 130 10.00 -9.78 7.89
C ASN A 130 10.49 -8.34 7.79
N PHE A 131 9.95 -7.53 6.89
CA PHE A 131 10.61 -6.30 6.46
C PHE A 131 12.06 -6.56 6.07
N ASP A 132 12.30 -7.75 5.49
CA ASP A 132 13.64 -8.12 5.03
C ASP A 132 13.98 -7.26 3.82
N THR A 133 14.86 -6.30 4.07
CA THR A 133 15.30 -5.32 3.09
C THR A 133 16.64 -5.69 2.47
N ASP A 134 17.18 -6.88 2.78
CA ASP A 134 18.48 -7.32 2.25
C ASP A 134 18.53 -7.30 0.72
N ASN A 135 17.36 -7.47 0.07
CA ASN A 135 17.21 -7.45 -1.39
C ASN A 135 16.69 -6.11 -1.93
N GLY A 136 16.35 -5.16 -1.05
CA GLY A 136 15.79 -3.87 -1.37
C GLY A 136 14.30 -3.86 -1.62
N TYR A 137 13.70 -2.68 -1.60
CA TYR A 137 12.25 -2.49 -1.80
C TYR A 137 11.85 -2.42 -3.28
N PHE A 138 12.78 -2.16 -4.18
CA PHE A 138 12.46 -1.76 -5.57
C PHE A 138 11.56 -2.75 -6.32
N THR A 139 11.93 -4.03 -6.40
CA THR A 139 11.13 -5.00 -7.16
C THR A 139 9.84 -5.37 -6.44
N GLN A 140 9.85 -5.35 -5.13
CA GLN A 140 8.70 -5.72 -4.28
C GLN A 140 7.61 -4.65 -4.36
N GLU A 141 7.95 -3.39 -4.12
CA GLU A 141 7.03 -2.26 -4.21
C GLU A 141 6.58 -2.01 -5.66
N GLY A 142 7.51 -2.13 -6.60
CA GLY A 142 7.21 -2.01 -8.02
C GLY A 142 6.23 -3.06 -8.51
N PHE A 143 6.37 -4.31 -8.07
CA PHE A 143 5.46 -5.40 -8.46
C PHE A 143 4.10 -5.30 -7.76
N ALA A 144 4.06 -4.96 -6.47
CA ALA A 144 2.81 -4.72 -5.77
C ALA A 144 2.00 -3.60 -6.44
N SER A 145 2.68 -2.53 -6.85
CA SER A 145 2.08 -1.44 -7.62
C SER A 145 1.63 -1.86 -9.02
N TYR A 146 2.38 -2.75 -9.71
CA TYR A 146 1.95 -3.36 -10.97
C TYR A 146 0.66 -4.16 -10.80
N MET A 147 0.57 -4.99 -9.76
CA MET A 147 -0.61 -5.79 -9.48
C MET A 147 -1.83 -4.91 -9.16
N GLU A 148 -1.66 -3.85 -8.37
CA GLU A 148 -2.73 -2.86 -8.13
C GLU A 148 -3.14 -2.13 -9.41
N TYR A 149 -2.18 -1.77 -10.28
CA TYR A 149 -2.44 -1.13 -11.56
C TYR A 149 -3.27 -2.01 -12.51
N GLN A 150 -3.00 -3.32 -12.52
CA GLN A 150 -3.67 -4.28 -13.39
C GLN A 150 -5.04 -4.70 -12.86
N TYR A 151 -5.17 -4.92 -11.56
CA TYR A 151 -6.30 -5.62 -10.94
C TYR A 151 -7.00 -4.83 -9.83
N GLY A 152 -6.43 -3.72 -9.37
CA GLY A 152 -7.03 -2.86 -8.36
C GLY A 152 -8.18 -2.01 -8.90
N LYS A 153 -8.98 -1.49 -7.99
CA LYS A 153 -10.12 -0.61 -8.33
C LYS A 153 -9.70 0.77 -8.78
N ASN A 154 -8.61 1.27 -8.20
CA ASN A 154 -8.20 2.65 -8.39
C ASN A 154 -7.37 2.78 -9.66
N LYS A 155 -7.73 3.76 -10.49
CA LYS A 155 -6.97 4.04 -11.68
C LYS A 155 -5.67 4.76 -11.33
N LEU A 156 -4.54 4.09 -11.56
CA LEU A 156 -3.20 4.61 -11.33
C LEU A 156 -2.60 5.14 -12.65
N TYR A 157 -1.74 6.16 -12.56
CA TYR A 157 -1.23 6.88 -13.73
C TYR A 157 0.30 7.02 -13.67
N PHE A 158 1.01 5.94 -13.39
CA PHE A 158 2.46 5.97 -13.16
C PHE A 158 3.23 6.66 -14.29
N ASP A 159 2.94 6.33 -15.56
CA ASP A 159 3.64 6.94 -16.69
C ASP A 159 3.39 8.45 -16.82
N LYS A 160 2.19 8.93 -16.46
CA LYS A 160 1.90 10.36 -16.45
C LYS A 160 2.68 11.09 -15.35
N TYR A 161 2.80 10.48 -14.16
CA TYR A 161 3.64 11.03 -13.09
C TYR A 161 5.11 11.01 -13.49
N MET A 162 5.60 9.91 -14.06
CA MET A 162 6.97 9.82 -14.57
C MET A 162 7.27 10.88 -15.62
N LYS A 163 6.35 11.10 -16.55
CA LYS A 163 6.46 12.18 -17.55
C LYS A 163 6.63 13.54 -16.87
N GLN A 164 5.84 13.81 -15.83
CA GLN A 164 5.91 15.05 -15.06
C GLN A 164 7.23 15.18 -14.30
N TYR A 165 7.71 14.10 -13.67
CA TYR A 165 9.01 14.12 -12.97
C TYR A 165 10.15 14.36 -13.95
N MET A 166 10.11 13.77 -15.13
CA MET A 166 11.09 14.00 -16.20
C MET A 166 11.08 15.45 -16.68
N GLU A 167 9.89 16.05 -16.89
CA GLU A 167 9.73 17.45 -17.32
C GLU A 167 10.15 18.47 -16.26
N SER A 168 10.19 18.05 -14.98
CA SER A 168 10.53 18.89 -13.83
C SER A 168 11.95 18.64 -13.32
N ASP A 169 12.79 17.84 -14.01
CA ASP A 169 14.12 17.42 -13.55
C ASP A 169 14.10 16.75 -12.16
N LYS A 170 13.06 15.93 -11.90
CA LYS A 170 12.84 15.23 -10.63
C LYS A 170 12.91 13.71 -10.77
N LEU A 171 13.71 13.23 -11.73
CA LEU A 171 13.99 11.81 -11.87
C LEU A 171 15.01 11.36 -10.84
N ILE A 172 14.77 10.18 -10.26
CA ILE A 172 15.74 9.47 -9.43
C ILE A 172 16.40 8.42 -10.32
N PRO A 173 17.75 8.39 -10.42
CA PRO A 173 18.44 7.35 -11.18
C PRO A 173 18.05 5.94 -10.71
N ILE A 174 17.80 5.04 -11.64
CA ILE A 174 17.45 3.64 -11.32
C ILE A 174 18.58 2.97 -10.53
N SER A 175 19.84 3.32 -10.82
CA SER A 175 21.00 2.83 -10.07
C SER A 175 20.92 3.09 -8.57
N ARG A 176 20.29 4.19 -8.14
CA ARG A 176 20.08 4.53 -6.74
C ARG A 176 18.92 3.76 -6.13
N LEU A 177 17.84 3.58 -6.88
CA LEU A 177 16.64 2.90 -6.40
C LEU A 177 16.81 1.38 -6.27
N ILE A 178 17.69 0.78 -7.08
CA ILE A 178 17.98 -0.67 -7.02
C ILE A 178 19.12 -1.03 -6.05
N ASP A 179 19.73 -0.05 -5.38
CA ASP A 179 20.73 -0.26 -4.35
C ASP A 179 20.06 -0.32 -2.97
N PRO A 180 20.03 -1.50 -2.29
CA PRO A 180 19.40 -1.63 -0.97
C PRO A 180 19.98 -0.69 0.09
N ASN A 181 21.23 -0.24 -0.07
CA ASN A 181 21.85 0.73 0.85
C ASN A 181 21.21 2.12 0.75
N GLN A 182 20.44 2.38 -0.30
CA GLN A 182 19.74 3.64 -0.52
C GLN A 182 18.23 3.58 -0.10
N ASP A 183 17.75 2.46 0.39
CA ASP A 183 16.34 2.28 0.78
C ASP A 183 15.89 3.28 1.85
N ASP A 184 16.72 3.55 2.85
CA ASP A 184 16.46 4.57 3.89
C ASP A 184 16.48 6.01 3.34
N VAL A 185 16.97 6.20 2.12
CA VAL A 185 17.00 7.50 1.44
C VAL A 185 15.75 7.68 0.59
N TYR A 186 15.30 6.66 -0.12
CA TYR A 186 14.27 6.76 -1.15
C TYR A 186 12.94 6.09 -0.78
N PHE A 187 12.98 4.87 -0.28
CA PHE A 187 11.76 4.13 0.06
C PHE A 187 11.29 4.34 1.51
N ARG A 188 12.22 4.68 2.41
CA ARG A 188 11.93 4.97 3.82
C ARG A 188 12.65 6.24 4.27
N PRO A 189 12.45 7.37 3.57
CA PRO A 189 13.23 8.58 3.80
C PRO A 189 13.03 9.12 5.22
N LYS A 190 14.08 9.73 5.77
CA LYS A 190 14.11 10.27 7.14
C LYS A 190 14.45 11.77 7.13
N LEU A 191 13.80 12.52 6.23
CA LEU A 191 13.94 13.98 6.18
C LEU A 191 13.29 14.63 7.41
N SER A 192 13.70 15.83 7.76
CA SER A 192 13.11 16.57 8.90
C SER A 192 11.66 16.98 8.68
N ASN A 193 11.24 17.13 7.42
CA ASN A 193 9.89 17.48 7.05
C ASN A 193 9.08 16.23 6.64
N VAL A 194 8.02 15.95 7.37
CA VAL A 194 7.17 14.77 7.14
C VAL A 194 6.53 14.76 5.75
N LYS A 195 6.13 15.92 5.23
CA LYS A 195 5.53 16.01 3.89
C LYS A 195 6.56 15.74 2.79
N GLU A 196 7.80 16.20 2.96
CA GLU A 196 8.89 15.91 2.03
C GLU A 196 9.22 14.41 2.04
N ASN A 197 9.21 13.75 3.21
CA ASN A 197 9.34 12.29 3.31
C ASN A 197 8.28 11.58 2.48
N GLN A 198 7.01 11.95 2.66
CA GLN A 198 5.90 11.34 1.94
C GLN A 198 6.02 11.53 0.43
N VAL A 199 6.35 12.74 -0.02
CA VAL A 199 6.51 13.03 -1.45
C VAL A 199 7.71 12.31 -2.06
N LEU A 200 8.88 12.27 -1.36
CA LEU A 200 10.05 11.54 -1.87
C LEU A 200 9.80 10.03 -1.95
N MET A 201 9.13 9.48 -0.95
CA MET A 201 8.70 8.08 -0.96
C MET A 201 7.77 7.80 -2.15
N GLU A 202 6.75 8.63 -2.36
CA GLU A 202 5.80 8.50 -3.47
C GLU A 202 6.50 8.57 -4.84
N VAL A 203 7.47 9.47 -4.99
CA VAL A 203 8.29 9.54 -6.21
C VAL A 203 9.06 8.24 -6.43
N SER A 204 9.67 7.67 -5.38
CA SER A 204 10.42 6.41 -5.45
C SER A 204 9.52 5.22 -5.82
N TYR A 205 8.35 5.12 -5.21
CA TYR A 205 7.35 4.11 -5.53
C TYR A 205 6.85 4.23 -6.97
N THR A 206 6.59 5.45 -7.42
CA THR A 206 6.17 5.70 -8.81
C THR A 206 7.24 5.29 -9.81
N HIS A 207 8.53 5.58 -9.54
CA HIS A 207 9.64 5.12 -10.38
C HIS A 207 9.70 3.59 -10.43
N ALA A 208 9.67 2.93 -9.28
CA ALA A 208 9.70 1.48 -9.20
C ALA A 208 8.52 0.85 -9.94
N ALA A 209 7.30 1.35 -9.73
CA ALA A 209 6.09 0.89 -10.41
C ALA A 209 6.19 1.03 -11.93
N SER A 210 6.49 2.23 -12.44
CA SER A 210 6.56 2.49 -13.88
C SER A 210 7.68 1.69 -14.55
N PHE A 211 8.85 1.56 -13.92
CA PHE A 211 9.94 0.76 -14.47
C PHE A 211 9.60 -0.74 -14.49
N VAL A 212 8.99 -1.27 -13.44
CA VAL A 212 8.55 -2.67 -13.37
C VAL A 212 7.46 -2.95 -14.42
N ILE A 213 6.47 -2.06 -14.55
CA ILE A 213 5.45 -2.15 -15.62
C ILE A 213 6.12 -2.19 -16.98
N TYR A 214 7.06 -1.27 -17.25
CA TYR A 214 7.80 -1.25 -18.52
C TYR A 214 8.57 -2.56 -18.78
N LEU A 215 9.23 -3.12 -17.77
CA LEU A 215 9.95 -4.38 -17.90
C LEU A 215 9.00 -5.55 -18.21
N ILE A 216 7.87 -5.62 -17.51
CA ILE A 216 6.89 -6.69 -17.72
C ILE A 216 6.22 -6.57 -19.09
N ASP A 217 5.79 -5.37 -19.47
CA ASP A 217 5.12 -5.13 -20.75
C ASP A 217 6.06 -5.33 -21.96
N THR A 218 7.35 -5.03 -21.79
CA THR A 218 8.33 -5.13 -22.87
C THR A 218 8.94 -6.52 -22.99
N TYR A 219 9.22 -7.18 -21.87
CA TYR A 219 10.02 -8.40 -21.85
C TYR A 219 9.28 -9.62 -21.29
N GLY A 220 8.11 -9.44 -20.72
CA GLY A 220 7.26 -10.47 -20.15
C GLY A 220 7.48 -10.72 -18.65
N LEU A 221 6.41 -11.22 -18.02
CA LEU A 221 6.37 -11.51 -16.60
C LEU A 221 7.39 -12.59 -16.17
N GLU A 222 7.61 -13.60 -17.00
CA GLU A 222 8.58 -14.68 -16.73
C GLU A 222 10.02 -14.17 -16.55
N LYS A 223 10.42 -13.11 -17.27
CA LYS A 223 11.72 -12.48 -17.07
C LYS A 223 11.75 -11.65 -15.79
N PHE A 224 10.67 -10.96 -15.50
CA PHE A 224 10.56 -10.18 -14.27
C PHE A 224 10.64 -11.09 -13.03
N GLU A 225 9.99 -12.25 -13.04
CA GLU A 225 10.05 -13.23 -11.94
C GLU A 225 11.50 -13.62 -11.59
N GLN A 226 12.41 -13.67 -12.57
CA GLN A 226 13.81 -14.01 -12.32
C GLN A 226 14.59 -12.94 -11.57
N ILE A 227 14.10 -11.71 -11.54
CA ILE A 227 14.72 -10.59 -10.80
C ILE A 227 13.96 -10.21 -9.53
N TYR A 228 12.72 -10.71 -9.34
CA TYR A 228 11.90 -10.37 -8.18
C TYR A 228 12.58 -10.84 -6.89
N ASP A 229 12.76 -9.90 -5.94
CA ASP A 229 13.37 -10.14 -4.62
C ASP A 229 14.75 -10.83 -4.70
N LYS A 230 15.61 -10.40 -5.65
CA LYS A 230 16.95 -10.96 -5.80
C LYS A 230 18.03 -10.03 -5.30
N LYS A 231 19.04 -10.62 -4.64
CA LYS A 231 20.30 -9.93 -4.30
C LYS A 231 21.03 -9.44 -5.55
N GLU A 232 21.83 -8.41 -5.39
CA GLU A 232 22.65 -7.86 -6.50
C GLU A 232 21.80 -7.50 -7.73
N LEU A 233 20.68 -6.79 -7.52
CA LEU A 233 19.68 -6.53 -8.55
C LEU A 233 20.28 -5.93 -9.83
N ALA A 234 21.26 -5.02 -9.73
CA ALA A 234 21.93 -4.47 -10.90
C ALA A 234 22.55 -5.55 -11.80
N LYS A 235 23.20 -6.55 -11.20
CA LYS A 235 23.78 -7.69 -11.92
C LYS A 235 22.69 -8.60 -12.49
N LYS A 236 21.63 -8.83 -11.73
CA LYS A 236 20.49 -9.64 -12.18
C LYS A 236 19.77 -9.02 -13.37
N LEU A 237 19.62 -7.72 -13.42
CA LEU A 237 19.08 -7.00 -14.57
C LEU A 237 19.93 -7.30 -15.84
N GLU A 238 21.26 -7.20 -15.74
CA GLU A 238 22.15 -7.50 -16.86
C GLU A 238 22.07 -8.98 -17.30
N GLU A 239 22.08 -9.92 -16.34
CA GLU A 239 21.96 -11.35 -16.62
C GLU A 239 20.66 -11.72 -17.35
N VAL A 240 19.53 -11.14 -16.94
CA VAL A 240 18.18 -11.51 -17.43
C VAL A 240 17.82 -10.76 -18.72
N TYR A 241 18.14 -9.47 -18.79
CA TYR A 241 17.72 -8.62 -19.91
C TYR A 241 18.84 -8.42 -20.97
N GLY A 242 20.09 -8.78 -20.65
CA GLY A 242 21.24 -8.53 -21.53
C GLY A 242 21.61 -7.05 -21.66
N LYS A 243 21.16 -6.22 -20.73
CA LYS A 243 21.36 -4.78 -20.65
C LYS A 243 21.61 -4.39 -19.20
N ASN A 244 22.56 -3.53 -18.95
CA ASN A 244 22.77 -2.99 -17.61
C ASN A 244 21.63 -2.01 -17.22
N SER A 245 21.58 -1.63 -15.94
CA SER A 245 20.52 -0.77 -15.41
C SER A 245 20.43 0.58 -16.13
N SER A 246 21.54 1.16 -16.51
CA SER A 246 21.57 2.45 -17.22
C SER A 246 21.03 2.36 -18.65
N GLU A 247 21.29 1.25 -19.35
CA GLU A 247 20.73 1.00 -20.68
C GLU A 247 19.21 0.76 -20.61
N LEU A 248 18.76 -0.03 -19.62
CA LEU A 248 17.33 -0.24 -19.37
C LEU A 248 16.62 1.06 -18.98
N GLU A 249 17.22 1.88 -18.12
CA GLU A 249 16.71 3.20 -17.74
C GLU A 249 16.57 4.11 -18.95
N LYS A 250 17.58 4.16 -19.81
CA LYS A 250 17.53 4.95 -21.05
C LYS A 250 16.36 4.54 -21.95
N ASP A 251 16.16 3.24 -22.13
CA ASP A 251 15.08 2.72 -22.97
C ASP A 251 13.70 3.02 -22.36
N TRP A 252 13.56 2.84 -21.03
CA TRP A 252 12.35 3.19 -20.29
C TRP A 252 12.06 4.69 -20.36
N LEU A 253 13.04 5.58 -20.15
CA LEU A 253 12.81 7.01 -20.26
C LEU A 253 12.44 7.44 -21.68
N ALA A 254 12.98 6.78 -22.72
CA ALA A 254 12.54 7.00 -24.09
C ALA A 254 11.09 6.56 -24.31
N PHE A 255 10.64 5.49 -23.67
CA PHE A 255 9.23 5.08 -23.65
C PHE A 255 8.36 6.14 -22.94
N ILE A 256 8.74 6.58 -21.73
CA ILE A 256 8.01 7.62 -20.96
C ILE A 256 7.89 8.92 -21.74
N GLN A 257 8.94 9.31 -22.46
CA GLN A 257 8.91 10.53 -23.28
C GLN A 257 7.78 10.55 -24.31
N ASN A 258 7.38 9.40 -24.80
CA ASN A 258 6.31 9.25 -25.78
C ASN A 258 4.91 9.10 -25.16
N GLN A 259 4.80 9.00 -23.81
CA GLN A 259 3.52 8.91 -23.12
C GLN A 259 2.82 10.26 -23.05
N GLN A 260 1.50 10.23 -22.88
CA GLN A 260 0.73 11.45 -22.62
C GLN A 260 0.96 11.92 -21.18
N GLY A 261 1.28 13.20 -21.01
CA GLY A 261 1.29 13.83 -19.69
C GLY A 261 -0.13 14.11 -19.16
N PHE A 262 -0.18 14.63 -17.94
CA PHE A 262 -1.44 15.10 -17.37
C PHE A 262 -2.01 16.31 -18.14
N THR A 263 -3.31 16.26 -18.41
CA THR A 263 -4.05 17.46 -18.87
C THR A 263 -4.17 18.48 -17.72
N TYR A 264 -4.50 19.72 -18.05
CA TYR A 264 -4.74 20.75 -17.03
C TYR A 264 -5.86 20.37 -16.06
N GLU A 265 -6.94 19.77 -16.55
CA GLU A 265 -8.08 19.32 -15.74
C GLU A 265 -7.71 18.17 -14.80
N GLU A 266 -6.91 17.21 -15.27
CA GLU A 266 -6.38 16.13 -14.42
C GLU A 266 -5.50 16.68 -13.30
N LYS A 267 -4.63 17.66 -13.61
CA LYS A 267 -3.76 18.31 -12.61
C LYS A 267 -4.56 19.01 -11.52
N LEU A 268 -5.67 19.65 -11.86
CA LEU A 268 -6.55 20.29 -10.88
C LEU A 268 -7.24 19.27 -9.97
N LYS A 269 -7.68 18.14 -10.53
CA LYS A 269 -8.47 17.13 -9.82
C LYS A 269 -7.67 16.36 -8.77
N TRP A 270 -6.39 16.11 -9.02
CA TRP A 270 -5.59 15.17 -8.23
C TRP A 270 -4.70 15.82 -7.15
N GLY A 271 -4.93 17.04 -6.76
CA GLY A 271 -4.08 17.74 -5.77
C GLY A 271 -2.62 17.90 -6.23
N PHE A 272 -2.40 17.76 -7.53
CA PHE A 272 -1.09 17.78 -8.18
C PHE A 272 -0.25 19.01 -7.80
N TYR A 273 -0.89 20.15 -7.63
CA TYR A 273 -0.20 21.40 -7.30
C TYR A 273 0.42 21.37 -5.90
N ASP A 274 -0.22 20.75 -4.92
CA ASP A 274 0.29 20.64 -3.56
C ASP A 274 1.51 19.71 -3.52
N MET A 275 1.41 18.54 -4.15
CA MET A 275 2.51 17.59 -4.24
C MET A 275 3.71 18.21 -5.01
N ASN A 276 3.45 18.84 -6.12
CA ASN A 276 4.51 19.49 -6.92
C ASN A 276 5.20 20.63 -6.17
N THR A 277 4.46 21.40 -5.38
CA THR A 277 5.01 22.46 -4.53
C THR A 277 6.00 21.89 -3.51
N ILE A 278 5.65 20.77 -2.86
CA ILE A 278 6.54 20.08 -1.91
C ILE A 278 7.73 19.47 -2.65
N LEU A 279 7.51 18.81 -3.77
CA LEU A 279 8.54 18.19 -4.60
C LEU A 279 9.63 19.20 -5.02
N LEU A 280 9.25 20.46 -5.32
CA LEU A 280 10.19 21.52 -5.66
C LEU A 280 11.05 21.99 -4.47
N GLN A 281 10.60 21.75 -3.23
CA GLN A 281 11.34 22.11 -2.01
C GLN A 281 12.36 21.03 -1.60
N ILE A 282 12.20 19.79 -2.05
CA ILE A 282 13.14 18.70 -1.78
C ILE A 282 14.49 19.03 -2.42
N ASP A 283 15.56 18.81 -1.66
CA ASP A 283 16.94 19.05 -2.10
C ASP A 283 17.21 18.43 -3.47
N PRO A 284 17.65 19.21 -4.47
CA PRO A 284 17.90 18.71 -5.82
C PRO A 284 18.88 17.53 -5.90
N THR A 285 19.75 17.34 -4.91
CA THR A 285 20.73 16.25 -4.88
C THR A 285 20.07 14.86 -4.83
N TYR A 286 18.85 14.75 -4.34
CA TYR A 286 18.09 13.50 -4.40
C TYR A 286 17.75 13.08 -5.84
N PHE A 287 17.68 14.02 -6.77
CA PHE A 287 17.31 13.82 -8.18
C PHE A 287 18.50 14.00 -9.14
N ALA A 288 19.69 14.33 -8.64
CA ALA A 288 20.85 14.55 -9.49
C ALA A 288 21.23 13.27 -10.22
N LYS A 289 21.58 13.41 -11.50
CA LYS A 289 22.20 12.33 -12.28
C LYS A 289 23.60 12.06 -11.74
N ASP A 290 23.97 10.78 -11.69
CA ASP A 290 25.32 10.35 -11.34
C ASP A 290 26.35 10.79 -12.39
#